data_94eea4a7ac088e1f12b8936a3e9c0a85
#
_entry.id   94eea4a7ac088e1f12b8936a3e9c0a85
#
_cell.length_a   1.000
_cell.length_b   1.000
_cell.length_c   1.000
_cell.angle_alpha   90.00
_cell.angle_beta   90.00
_cell.angle_gamma   90.00
#
_symmetry.space_group_name_H-M   'P 1'
#
loop_
_entity.id
_entity.type
_entity.pdbx_description
1 polymer ?
#
loop_
_entity_poly.entity_id
_entity_poly.type
_entity_poly.pdbx_seq_one_letter_code
_entity_poly.pdbx_strand_id
1 'polypeptide(L)'
;KTNYKYVMKEVLIMELIKALPEIFEDFAEQRKKSFLTMKELKDRDVPVVGAYCTYFPQEIAMAMGAVTVGLCSTSDETIPVAEKDLPRNLCPMVKASYGFAVSDKCPFFYFSDVVVGETTCDGKKKMYELMGEFKNVYVMELPNSQSETALKLWKEEILKFKSYLEQTFKVEITEENVRKAVHMMNENRIALKNLYEVMKN
;
A
#
# COMPACT_ATOMS: atom_id res chain seq x y z
N LYS A 1 -1.61 13.47 -40.62
CA LYS A 1 -2.41 14.24 -39.63
C LYS A 1 -2.30 13.70 -38.20
N THR A 2 -1.52 12.66 -37.93
CA THR A 2 -1.44 11.95 -36.64
C THR A 2 -0.31 12.49 -35.70
N ASN A 3 0.58 13.31 -36.24
CA ASN A 3 1.80 13.72 -35.51
C ASN A 3 1.62 14.98 -34.63
N TYR A 4 0.63 15.81 -34.90
CA TYR A 4 0.47 17.10 -34.17
C TYR A 4 -0.09 16.92 -32.75
N LYS A 5 -0.93 15.93 -32.51
CA LYS A 5 -1.52 15.68 -31.19
C LYS A 5 -0.52 15.10 -30.19
N TYR A 6 0.44 14.30 -30.67
CA TYR A 6 1.49 13.72 -29.81
C TYR A 6 2.55 14.76 -29.43
N VAL A 7 2.99 15.56 -30.42
CA VAL A 7 3.99 16.63 -30.17
C VAL A 7 3.44 17.69 -29.20
N MET A 8 2.18 18.08 -29.32
CA MET A 8 1.54 19.05 -28.41
C MET A 8 1.39 18.47 -26.99
N LYS A 9 1.18 17.15 -26.85
CA LYS A 9 1.07 16.51 -25.56
C LYS A 9 2.43 16.39 -24.84
N GLU A 10 3.49 16.11 -25.58
CA GLU A 10 4.86 16.08 -25.04
C GLU A 10 5.36 17.48 -24.67
N VAL A 11 5.09 18.49 -25.48
CA VAL A 11 5.44 19.89 -25.20
C VAL A 11 4.67 20.38 -23.97
N LEU A 12 3.38 20.08 -23.86
CA LEU A 12 2.55 20.47 -22.71
C LEU A 12 3.02 19.77 -21.41
N ILE A 13 3.41 18.50 -21.50
CA ILE A 13 3.97 17.75 -20.35
C ILE A 13 5.34 18.32 -19.96
N MET A 14 6.19 18.66 -20.93
CA MET A 14 7.49 19.27 -20.65
C MET A 14 7.38 20.67 -20.04
N GLU A 15 6.41 21.49 -20.47
CA GLU A 15 6.16 22.80 -19.84
C GLU A 15 5.57 22.66 -18.43
N LEU A 16 4.66 21.72 -18.22
CA LEU A 16 4.14 21.39 -16.89
C LEU A 16 5.27 20.91 -15.93
N ILE A 17 6.17 20.07 -16.42
CA ILE A 17 7.31 19.58 -15.61
C ILE A 17 8.27 20.74 -15.26
N LYS A 18 8.48 21.70 -16.17
CA LYS A 18 9.30 22.89 -15.89
C LYS A 18 8.67 23.86 -14.91
N ALA A 19 7.35 23.82 -14.76
CA ALA A 19 6.60 24.68 -13.84
C ALA A 19 6.39 24.03 -12.44
N LEU A 20 6.82 22.78 -12.24
CA LEU A 20 6.70 22.12 -10.94
C LEU A 20 7.70 22.75 -9.95
N PRO A 21 7.28 23.01 -8.70
CA PRO A 21 8.20 23.44 -7.64
C PRO A 21 9.38 22.47 -7.45
N GLU A 22 10.57 22.97 -7.09
CA GLU A 22 11.77 22.16 -6.84
C GLU A 22 11.54 21.02 -5.85
N ILE A 23 10.62 21.19 -4.90
CA ILE A 23 10.23 20.15 -3.93
C ILE A 23 9.76 18.84 -4.59
N PHE A 24 9.29 18.87 -5.84
CA PHE A 24 8.93 17.64 -6.55
C PHE A 24 10.15 16.81 -6.97
N GLU A 25 11.30 17.45 -7.15
CA GLU A 25 12.57 16.75 -7.36
C GLU A 25 13.00 16.04 -6.09
N ASP A 26 12.82 16.68 -4.93
CA ASP A 26 13.07 16.08 -3.61
C ASP A 26 12.18 14.84 -3.38
N PHE A 27 10.92 14.88 -3.76
CA PHE A 27 10.04 13.71 -3.68
C PHE A 27 10.49 12.55 -4.58
N ALA A 28 10.96 12.85 -5.80
CA ALA A 28 11.48 11.84 -6.71
C ALA A 28 12.77 11.18 -6.16
N GLU A 29 13.64 11.97 -5.54
CA GLU A 29 14.84 11.49 -4.89
C GLU A 29 14.52 10.66 -3.63
N GLN A 30 13.62 11.13 -2.78
CA GLN A 30 13.14 10.40 -1.60
C GLN A 30 12.53 9.04 -1.99
N ARG A 31 11.78 8.99 -3.10
CA ARG A 31 11.24 7.73 -3.63
C ARG A 31 12.36 6.75 -4.02
N LYS A 32 13.43 7.21 -4.65
CA LYS A 32 14.59 6.37 -4.97
C LYS A 32 15.31 5.90 -3.71
N LYS A 33 15.50 6.79 -2.73
CA LYS A 33 16.10 6.46 -1.44
C LYS A 33 15.26 5.43 -0.67
N SER A 34 13.93 5.50 -0.74
CA SER A 34 13.06 4.57 -0.03
C SER A 34 13.29 3.10 -0.42
N PHE A 35 13.74 2.82 -1.64
CA PHE A 35 14.09 1.46 -2.06
C PHE A 35 15.34 0.94 -1.34
N LEU A 36 16.34 1.79 -1.15
CA LEU A 36 17.55 1.45 -0.40
C LEU A 36 17.21 1.27 1.08
N THR A 37 16.35 2.14 1.62
CA THR A 37 15.86 2.05 3.01
C THR A 37 15.18 0.71 3.28
N MET A 38 14.40 0.17 2.31
CA MET A 38 13.76 -1.14 2.48
C MET A 38 14.79 -2.25 2.66
N LYS A 39 15.89 -2.22 1.89
CA LYS A 39 16.98 -3.17 2.05
C LYS A 39 17.66 -3.02 3.42
N GLU A 40 17.98 -1.80 3.83
CA GLU A 40 18.60 -1.52 5.13
C GLU A 40 17.74 -1.98 6.31
N LEU A 41 16.41 -1.83 6.21
CA LEU A 41 15.47 -2.34 7.20
C LEU A 41 15.54 -3.87 7.30
N LYS A 42 15.60 -4.55 6.16
CA LYS A 42 15.72 -6.02 6.14
C LYS A 42 17.08 -6.50 6.65
N ASP A 43 18.16 -5.80 6.33
CA ASP A 43 19.51 -6.10 6.86
C ASP A 43 19.56 -5.95 8.41
N ARG A 44 18.60 -5.23 9.00
CA ARG A 44 18.42 -5.05 10.45
C ARG A 44 17.32 -5.91 11.05
N ASP A 45 16.79 -6.88 10.31
CA ASP A 45 15.68 -7.76 10.71
C ASP A 45 14.41 -7.01 11.14
N VAL A 46 14.16 -5.81 10.61
CA VAL A 46 12.93 -5.07 10.90
C VAL A 46 11.78 -5.68 10.10
N PRO A 47 10.67 -6.07 10.77
CA PRO A 47 9.49 -6.60 10.07
C PRO A 47 8.89 -5.56 9.11
N VAL A 48 8.48 -6.00 7.92
CA VAL A 48 7.83 -5.17 6.92
C VAL A 48 6.46 -5.74 6.59
N VAL A 49 5.43 -4.93 6.78
CA VAL A 49 4.05 -5.27 6.42
C VAL A 49 3.61 -4.42 5.24
N GLY A 50 3.42 -5.07 4.10
CA GLY A 50 2.89 -4.43 2.89
C GLY A 50 1.37 -4.43 2.90
N ALA A 51 0.73 -3.35 2.48
CA ALA A 51 -0.73 -3.25 2.47
C ALA A 51 -1.28 -2.74 1.15
N TYR A 52 -2.41 -3.31 0.76
CA TYR A 52 -3.25 -2.81 -0.32
C TYR A 52 -4.47 -2.11 0.28
N CYS A 53 -4.80 -0.93 -0.25
CA CYS A 53 -5.89 -0.06 0.22
C CYS A 53 -5.61 0.68 1.54
N THR A 54 -6.68 1.17 2.21
CA THR A 54 -6.59 2.24 3.21
C THR A 54 -7.22 1.92 4.57
N TYR A 55 -7.97 0.83 4.67
CA TYR A 55 -8.63 0.44 5.93
C TYR A 55 -7.74 -0.38 6.86
N PHE A 56 -6.62 -0.82 6.36
CA PHE A 56 -5.61 -1.53 7.11
C PHE A 56 -5.19 -0.76 8.37
N PRO A 57 -5.37 -1.34 9.58
CA PRO A 57 -5.01 -0.67 10.82
C PRO A 57 -3.49 -0.75 11.05
N GLN A 58 -2.74 0.11 10.36
CA GLN A 58 -1.28 0.10 10.39
C GLN A 58 -0.70 0.28 11.80
N GLU A 59 -1.44 0.89 12.71
CA GLU A 59 -1.06 1.05 14.10
C GLU A 59 -0.82 -0.29 14.81
N ILE A 60 -1.53 -1.34 14.41
CA ILE A 60 -1.33 -2.69 14.97
C ILE A 60 0.02 -3.26 14.53
N ALA A 61 0.39 -3.11 13.25
CA ALA A 61 1.70 -3.53 12.77
C ALA A 61 2.83 -2.66 13.35
N MET A 62 2.65 -1.34 13.42
CA MET A 62 3.61 -0.42 14.02
C MET A 62 3.85 -0.71 15.51
N ALA A 63 2.83 -1.16 16.25
CA ALA A 63 2.92 -1.48 17.67
C ALA A 63 3.86 -2.67 17.95
N MET A 64 4.11 -3.54 16.98
CA MET A 64 5.13 -4.60 17.09
C MET A 64 6.52 -4.18 16.57
N GLY A 65 6.68 -2.93 16.15
CA GLY A 65 7.93 -2.42 15.57
C GLY A 65 8.08 -2.65 14.06
N ALA A 66 7.01 -3.04 13.37
CA ALA A 66 7.04 -3.20 11.92
C ALA A 66 6.97 -1.86 11.18
N VAL A 67 7.57 -1.83 10.01
CA VAL A 67 7.36 -0.76 9.02
C VAL A 67 6.23 -1.15 8.08
N THR A 68 5.29 -0.23 7.84
CA THR A 68 4.17 -0.44 6.93
C THR A 68 4.42 0.27 5.60
N VAL A 69 4.13 -0.41 4.48
CA VAL A 69 4.33 0.12 3.13
C VAL A 69 3.11 -0.10 2.25
N GLY A 70 2.77 0.89 1.43
CA GLY A 70 1.71 0.76 0.43
C GLY A 70 2.20 0.02 -0.82
N LEU A 71 1.40 -0.91 -1.32
CA LEU A 71 1.78 -1.79 -2.44
C LEU A 71 1.03 -1.51 -3.75
N CYS A 72 0.08 -0.56 -3.77
CA CYS A 72 -0.66 -0.25 -4.99
C CYS A 72 0.26 0.30 -6.07
N SER A 73 0.24 -0.33 -7.25
CA SER A 73 1.01 0.13 -8.40
C SER A 73 0.45 1.41 -9.02
N THR A 74 1.35 2.24 -9.54
CA THR A 74 1.03 3.46 -10.30
C THR A 74 1.51 3.41 -11.75
N SER A 75 2.07 2.27 -12.21
CA SER A 75 2.56 2.06 -13.57
C SER A 75 1.87 0.88 -14.22
N ASP A 76 1.63 0.95 -15.51
CA ASP A 76 0.96 -0.07 -16.34
C ASP A 76 1.93 -1.07 -16.99
N GLU A 77 3.23 -0.89 -16.81
CA GLU A 77 4.27 -1.68 -17.49
C GLU A 77 4.18 -3.20 -17.25
N THR A 78 3.59 -3.62 -16.14
CA THR A 78 3.48 -5.02 -15.74
C THR A 78 2.12 -5.64 -16.06
N ILE A 79 1.17 -4.88 -16.61
CA ILE A 79 -0.15 -5.39 -17.00
C ILE A 79 -0.05 -6.59 -17.95
N PRO A 80 0.80 -6.60 -18.99
CA PRO A 80 0.91 -7.76 -19.88
C PRO A 80 1.36 -9.05 -19.17
N VAL A 81 2.13 -8.94 -18.12
CA VAL A 81 2.53 -10.11 -17.30
C VAL A 81 1.35 -10.62 -16.49
N ALA A 82 0.59 -9.71 -15.89
CA ALA A 82 -0.58 -10.04 -15.09
C ALA A 82 -1.72 -10.69 -15.92
N GLU A 83 -1.85 -10.34 -17.19
CA GLU A 83 -2.89 -10.87 -18.08
C GLU A 83 -2.68 -12.35 -18.48
N LYS A 84 -1.61 -12.99 -18.02
CA LYS A 84 -1.45 -14.44 -18.11
C LYS A 84 -2.36 -15.17 -17.12
N ASP A 85 -2.60 -14.56 -15.96
CA ASP A 85 -3.34 -15.16 -14.84
C ASP A 85 -4.67 -14.45 -14.58
N LEU A 86 -4.77 -13.17 -14.94
CA LEU A 86 -5.93 -12.32 -14.69
C LEU A 86 -6.64 -11.92 -15.98
N PRO A 87 -7.97 -11.80 -15.96
CA PRO A 87 -8.75 -11.39 -17.14
C PRO A 87 -8.35 -10.00 -17.66
N ARG A 88 -8.32 -9.83 -18.98
CA ARG A 88 -7.97 -8.55 -19.63
C ARG A 88 -8.90 -7.39 -19.27
N ASN A 89 -10.17 -7.68 -19.02
CA ASN A 89 -11.16 -6.68 -18.61
C ASN A 89 -11.14 -6.32 -17.13
N LEU A 90 -10.21 -6.90 -16.35
CA LEU A 90 -10.03 -6.54 -14.95
C LEU A 90 -9.44 -5.13 -14.80
N CYS A 91 -9.71 -4.50 -13.66
CA CYS A 91 -9.19 -3.18 -13.30
C CYS A 91 -7.68 -3.06 -13.57
N PRO A 92 -7.21 -2.05 -14.31
CA PRO A 92 -5.79 -1.87 -14.62
C PRO A 92 -4.90 -1.77 -13.39
N MET A 93 -5.36 -1.10 -12.31
CA MET A 93 -4.60 -0.99 -11.06
C MET A 93 -4.40 -2.35 -10.40
N VAL A 94 -5.42 -3.22 -10.42
CA VAL A 94 -5.31 -4.59 -9.88
C VAL A 94 -4.31 -5.40 -10.69
N LYS A 95 -4.43 -5.37 -12.03
CA LYS A 95 -3.48 -6.06 -12.92
C LYS A 95 -2.05 -5.56 -12.74
N ALA A 96 -1.86 -4.25 -12.72
CA ALA A 96 -0.54 -3.66 -12.52
C ALA A 96 0.07 -4.09 -11.17
N SER A 97 -0.69 -4.01 -10.09
CA SER A 97 -0.23 -4.42 -8.75
C SER A 97 0.16 -5.90 -8.70
N TYR A 98 -0.64 -6.78 -9.30
CA TYR A 98 -0.32 -8.20 -9.42
C TYR A 98 0.91 -8.43 -10.29
N GLY A 99 0.99 -7.77 -11.44
CA GLY A 99 2.12 -7.89 -12.35
C GLY A 99 3.46 -7.46 -11.73
N PHE A 100 3.46 -6.40 -10.91
CA PHE A 100 4.64 -5.99 -10.14
C PHE A 100 5.03 -7.04 -9.09
N ALA A 101 4.06 -7.71 -8.49
CA ALA A 101 4.30 -8.76 -7.50
C ALA A 101 4.94 -10.01 -8.15
N VAL A 102 4.35 -10.55 -9.22
CA VAL A 102 4.84 -11.78 -9.87
C VAL A 102 6.14 -11.59 -10.66
N SER A 103 6.50 -10.35 -11.00
CA SER A 103 7.73 -10.03 -11.74
C SER A 103 8.88 -9.55 -10.86
N ASP A 104 8.71 -9.55 -9.53
CA ASP A 104 9.68 -9.03 -8.54
C ASP A 104 10.16 -7.61 -8.81
N LYS A 105 9.34 -6.80 -9.52
CA LYS A 105 9.70 -5.42 -9.87
C LYS A 105 9.38 -4.40 -8.78
N CYS A 106 8.64 -4.79 -7.74
CA CYS A 106 8.30 -3.92 -6.63
C CYS A 106 9.18 -4.26 -5.40
N PRO A 107 10.17 -3.43 -5.05
CA PRO A 107 10.99 -3.68 -3.86
C PRO A 107 10.17 -3.74 -2.57
N PHE A 108 9.11 -2.94 -2.46
CA PHE A 108 8.24 -2.93 -1.29
C PHE A 108 7.51 -4.27 -1.13
N PHE A 109 6.98 -4.83 -2.22
CA PHE A 109 6.38 -6.16 -2.20
C PHE A 109 7.40 -7.25 -1.92
N TYR A 110 8.55 -7.20 -2.59
CA TYR A 110 9.63 -8.16 -2.43
C TYR A 110 10.06 -8.29 -0.97
N PHE A 111 10.32 -7.17 -0.30
CA PHE A 111 10.80 -7.12 1.08
C PHE A 111 9.69 -7.25 2.14
N SER A 112 8.42 -7.22 1.78
CA SER A 112 7.33 -7.43 2.74
C SER A 112 7.35 -8.86 3.28
N ASP A 113 7.29 -9.03 4.59
CA ASP A 113 7.18 -10.34 5.26
C ASP A 113 5.74 -10.86 5.21
N VAL A 114 4.79 -9.94 5.33
CA VAL A 114 3.36 -10.19 5.22
C VAL A 114 2.75 -9.13 4.30
N VAL A 115 1.86 -9.57 3.44
CA VAL A 115 1.03 -8.70 2.61
C VAL A 115 -0.39 -8.71 3.15
N VAL A 116 -0.93 -7.54 3.46
CA VAL A 116 -2.30 -7.38 3.93
C VAL A 116 -3.17 -6.88 2.80
N GLY A 117 -4.21 -7.62 2.52
CA GLY A 117 -5.26 -7.26 1.59
C GLY A 117 -6.58 -7.00 2.30
N GLU A 118 -7.47 -6.25 1.66
CA GLU A 118 -8.80 -5.95 2.18
C GLU A 118 -9.86 -6.31 1.14
N THR A 119 -11.02 -6.79 1.61
CA THR A 119 -12.13 -7.19 0.71
C THR A 119 -12.87 -6.00 0.09
N THR A 120 -12.12 -5.00 -0.38
CA THR A 120 -12.65 -3.76 -0.96
C THR A 120 -13.28 -3.92 -2.34
N CYS A 121 -12.82 -4.90 -3.13
CA CYS A 121 -13.41 -5.21 -4.43
C CYS A 121 -13.11 -6.66 -4.85
N ASP A 122 -13.96 -7.23 -5.71
CA ASP A 122 -13.85 -8.63 -6.12
C ASP A 122 -12.57 -8.93 -6.93
N GLY A 123 -12.12 -8.00 -7.74
CA GLY A 123 -10.87 -8.14 -8.48
C GLY A 123 -9.66 -8.29 -7.57
N LYS A 124 -9.61 -7.55 -6.47
CA LYS A 124 -8.55 -7.69 -5.46
C LYS A 124 -8.63 -9.00 -4.72
N LYS A 125 -9.82 -9.48 -4.37
CA LYS A 125 -9.97 -10.79 -3.71
C LYS A 125 -9.32 -11.89 -4.54
N LYS A 126 -9.56 -11.90 -5.86
CA LYS A 126 -8.91 -12.87 -6.76
C LYS A 126 -7.40 -12.66 -6.87
N MET A 127 -6.95 -11.40 -6.90
CA MET A 127 -5.53 -11.08 -6.86
C MET A 127 -4.85 -11.62 -5.59
N TYR A 128 -5.47 -11.48 -4.42
CA TYR A 128 -4.93 -11.98 -3.15
C TYR A 128 -4.86 -13.50 -3.10
N GLU A 129 -5.86 -14.18 -3.66
CA GLU A 129 -5.87 -15.64 -3.79
C GLU A 129 -4.64 -16.13 -4.57
N LEU A 130 -4.40 -15.54 -5.75
CA LEU A 130 -3.24 -15.89 -6.57
C LEU A 130 -1.91 -15.49 -5.90
N MET A 131 -1.85 -14.32 -5.26
CA MET A 131 -0.65 -13.92 -4.49
C MET A 131 -0.35 -14.85 -3.34
N GLY A 132 -1.36 -15.45 -2.72
CA GLY A 132 -1.21 -16.41 -1.63
C GLY A 132 -0.44 -17.68 -2.01
N GLU A 133 -0.29 -17.97 -3.30
CA GLU A 133 0.49 -19.11 -3.79
C GLU A 133 2.02 -18.90 -3.63
N PHE A 134 2.49 -17.64 -3.58
CA PHE A 134 3.92 -17.33 -3.53
C PHE A 134 4.31 -16.30 -2.46
N LYS A 135 3.34 -15.74 -1.72
CA LYS A 135 3.57 -14.75 -0.67
C LYS A 135 2.65 -15.01 0.53
N ASN A 136 3.10 -14.65 1.71
CA ASN A 136 2.26 -14.70 2.90
C ASN A 136 1.24 -13.54 2.85
N VAL A 137 0.00 -13.85 2.51
CA VAL A 137 -1.09 -12.87 2.34
C VAL A 137 -2.14 -13.07 3.43
N TYR A 138 -2.43 -12.02 4.18
CA TYR A 138 -3.54 -11.96 5.12
C TYR A 138 -4.65 -11.09 4.54
N VAL A 139 -5.86 -11.60 4.43
CA VAL A 139 -7.01 -10.87 3.88
C VAL A 139 -7.93 -10.47 5.01
N MET A 140 -8.11 -9.17 5.22
CA MET A 140 -9.06 -8.59 6.17
C MET A 140 -10.44 -8.46 5.53
N GLU A 141 -11.45 -8.97 6.21
CA GLU A 141 -12.84 -8.85 5.78
C GLU A 141 -13.43 -7.52 6.22
N LEU A 142 -13.85 -6.71 5.25
CA LEU A 142 -14.54 -5.45 5.52
C LEU A 142 -16.06 -5.66 5.60
N PRO A 143 -16.73 -5.13 6.63
CA PRO A 143 -18.19 -5.10 6.67
C PRO A 143 -18.78 -4.28 5.51
N ASN A 144 -19.88 -4.76 4.95
CA ASN A 144 -20.58 -4.07 3.86
C ASN A 144 -21.55 -2.96 4.32
N SER A 145 -21.67 -2.72 5.60
CA SER A 145 -22.58 -1.72 6.18
C SER A 145 -21.92 -0.94 7.32
N GLN A 146 -22.60 0.11 7.79
CA GLN A 146 -22.15 0.93 8.91
C GLN A 146 -23.04 0.72 10.16
N SER A 147 -23.58 -0.48 10.33
CA SER A 147 -24.41 -0.84 11.48
C SER A 147 -23.56 -1.15 12.72
N GLU A 148 -24.21 -1.21 13.90
CA GLU A 148 -23.52 -1.66 15.13
C GLU A 148 -22.94 -3.07 15.00
N THR A 149 -23.62 -3.97 14.30
CA THR A 149 -23.13 -5.32 14.02
C THR A 149 -21.87 -5.25 13.15
N ALA A 150 -21.85 -4.39 12.14
CA ALA A 150 -20.68 -4.19 11.29
C ALA A 150 -19.46 -3.66 12.08
N LEU A 151 -19.67 -2.75 13.03
CA LEU A 151 -18.61 -2.28 13.92
C LEU A 151 -18.06 -3.39 14.82
N LYS A 152 -18.92 -4.27 15.32
CA LYS A 152 -18.46 -5.45 16.08
C LYS A 152 -17.64 -6.40 15.25
N LEU A 153 -18.10 -6.73 14.03
CA LEU A 153 -17.35 -7.56 13.08
C LEU A 153 -16.00 -6.95 12.74
N TRP A 154 -15.95 -5.64 12.49
CA TRP A 154 -14.70 -4.96 12.18
C TRP A 154 -13.71 -4.98 13.37
N LYS A 155 -14.21 -4.78 14.57
CA LYS A 155 -13.39 -4.92 15.78
C LYS A 155 -12.81 -6.33 15.93
N GLU A 156 -13.64 -7.34 15.72
CA GLU A 156 -13.19 -8.74 15.77
C GLU A 156 -12.13 -9.04 14.70
N GLU A 157 -12.30 -8.48 13.50
CA GLU A 157 -11.32 -8.64 12.42
C GLU A 157 -9.97 -8.00 12.76
N ILE A 158 -9.99 -6.81 13.37
CA ILE A 158 -8.75 -6.17 13.87
C ILE A 158 -8.07 -7.02 14.94
N LEU A 159 -8.84 -7.63 15.86
CA LEU A 159 -8.30 -8.50 16.89
C LEU A 159 -7.72 -9.80 16.32
N LYS A 160 -8.37 -10.39 15.31
CA LYS A 160 -7.83 -11.54 14.58
C LYS A 160 -6.52 -11.18 13.88
N PHE A 161 -6.47 -10.03 13.22
CA PHE A 161 -5.26 -9.54 12.57
C PHE A 161 -4.11 -9.33 13.58
N LYS A 162 -4.40 -8.72 14.75
CA LYS A 162 -3.43 -8.59 15.84
C LYS A 162 -2.87 -9.95 16.24
N SER A 163 -3.74 -10.93 16.52
CA SER A 163 -3.32 -12.29 16.92
C SER A 163 -2.53 -13.00 15.83
N TYR A 164 -2.88 -12.79 14.55
CA TYR A 164 -2.14 -13.32 13.43
C TYR A 164 -0.70 -12.77 13.38
N LEU A 165 -0.52 -11.46 13.56
CA LEU A 165 0.81 -10.84 13.60
C LEU A 165 1.64 -11.35 14.79
N GLU A 166 1.04 -11.45 15.99
CA GLU A 166 1.70 -11.97 17.18
C GLU A 166 2.22 -13.40 16.98
N GLN A 167 1.42 -14.26 16.33
CA GLN A 167 1.80 -15.63 16.02
C GLN A 167 2.88 -15.71 14.94
N THR A 168 2.75 -14.91 13.88
CA THR A 168 3.67 -14.91 12.73
C THR A 168 5.06 -14.42 13.14
N PHE A 169 5.13 -13.35 13.90
CA PHE A 169 6.40 -12.71 14.29
C PHE A 169 6.88 -13.10 15.70
N LYS A 170 6.10 -13.89 16.42
CA LYS A 170 6.41 -14.34 17.81
C LYS A 170 6.68 -13.18 18.76
N VAL A 171 5.86 -12.14 18.66
CA VAL A 171 5.93 -10.93 19.48
C VAL A 171 4.61 -10.68 20.18
N GLU A 172 4.63 -9.93 21.26
CA GLU A 172 3.43 -9.46 21.94
C GLU A 172 3.13 -8.00 21.52
N ILE A 173 1.91 -7.75 21.09
CA ILE A 173 1.42 -6.41 20.77
C ILE A 173 0.67 -5.86 21.97
N THR A 174 1.35 -5.08 22.80
CA THR A 174 0.77 -4.52 24.03
C THR A 174 -0.13 -3.33 23.74
N GLU A 175 -1.10 -3.08 24.63
CA GLU A 175 -1.98 -1.91 24.55
C GLU A 175 -1.17 -0.59 24.59
N GLU A 176 -0.12 -0.54 25.37
CA GLU A 176 0.77 0.63 25.46
C GLU A 176 1.40 0.94 24.10
N ASN A 177 1.92 -0.06 23.40
CA ASN A 177 2.54 0.12 22.08
C ASN A 177 1.52 0.53 21.03
N VAL A 178 0.29 -0.02 21.09
CA VAL A 178 -0.81 0.41 20.21
C VAL A 178 -1.14 1.88 20.44
N ARG A 179 -1.23 2.33 21.71
CA ARG A 179 -1.47 3.75 22.03
C ARG A 179 -0.37 4.66 21.48
N LYS A 180 0.91 4.27 21.61
CA LYS A 180 2.04 5.01 21.02
C LYS A 180 1.93 5.11 19.50
N ALA A 181 1.61 4.01 18.82
CA ALA A 181 1.42 3.99 17.38
C ALA A 181 0.24 4.87 16.93
N VAL A 182 -0.89 4.81 17.64
CA VAL A 182 -2.06 5.68 17.38
C VAL A 182 -1.69 7.16 17.55
N HIS A 183 -0.92 7.51 18.59
CA HIS A 183 -0.47 8.89 18.80
C HIS A 183 0.38 9.38 17.63
N MET A 184 1.39 8.62 17.23
CA MET A 184 2.24 8.93 16.07
C MET A 184 1.42 9.08 14.77
N MET A 185 0.48 8.18 14.51
CA MET A 185 -0.37 8.27 13.32
C MET A 185 -1.34 9.45 13.36
N ASN A 186 -1.77 9.88 14.55
CA ASN A 186 -2.58 11.08 14.69
C ASN A 186 -1.82 12.35 14.34
N GLU A 187 -0.52 12.45 14.64
CA GLU A 187 0.33 13.55 14.17
C GLU A 187 0.36 13.63 12.64
N ASN A 188 0.53 12.48 11.97
CA ASN A 188 0.46 12.41 10.50
C ASN A 188 -0.92 12.81 9.96
N ARG A 189 -2.01 12.38 10.60
CA ARG A 189 -3.38 12.77 10.22
C ARG A 189 -3.61 14.27 10.38
N ILE A 190 -3.06 14.88 11.42
CA ILE A 190 -3.13 16.33 11.62
C ILE A 190 -2.37 17.07 10.51
N ALA A 191 -1.17 16.62 10.15
CA ALA A 191 -0.39 17.20 9.07
C ALA A 191 -1.13 17.13 7.72
N LEU A 192 -1.71 15.97 7.39
CA LEU A 192 -2.54 15.80 6.20
C LEU A 192 -3.79 16.70 6.22
N LYS A 193 -4.46 16.80 7.36
CA LYS A 193 -5.60 17.70 7.50
C LYS A 193 -5.22 19.16 7.28
N ASN A 194 -4.09 19.59 7.79
CA ASN A 194 -3.57 20.94 7.56
C ASN A 194 -3.27 21.18 6.07
N LEU A 195 -2.71 20.19 5.37
CA LEU A 195 -2.52 20.28 3.91
C LEU A 195 -3.84 20.48 3.17
N TYR A 196 -4.88 19.71 3.54
CA TYR A 196 -6.22 19.90 2.93
C TYR A 196 -6.83 21.27 3.23
N GLU A 197 -6.57 21.84 4.39
CA GLU A 197 -7.04 23.21 4.69
C GLU A 197 -6.35 24.26 3.78
N VAL A 198 -5.06 24.09 3.49
CA VAL A 198 -4.34 24.95 2.54
C VAL A 198 -4.90 24.83 1.12
N MET A 199 -5.33 23.64 0.70
CA MET A 199 -5.89 23.39 -0.62
C MET A 199 -7.30 23.97 -0.83
N LYS A 200 -7.97 24.44 0.23
CA LYS A 200 -9.29 25.08 0.14
C LYS A 200 -9.24 26.55 -0.30
N ASN A 201 -8.08 27.19 -0.23
CA ASN A 201 -7.82 28.58 -0.61
C ASN A 201 -7.05 28.60 -1.92
#